data_0b244f66e39a1ad56e4f4885ef833ae2
#
_entry.id   0b244f66e39a1ad56e4f4885ef833ae2
#
_cell.length_a   1.000
_cell.length_b   1.000
_cell.length_c   1.000
_cell.angle_alpha   90.00
_cell.angle_beta   90.00
_cell.angle_gamma   90.00
#
_symmetry.space_group_name_H-M   'P 1'
#
loop_
_entity.id
_entity.type
_entity.pdbx_description
1 polymer ?
#
loop_
_entity_poly.entity_id
_entity_poly.type
_entity_poly.pdbx_seq_one_letter_code
_entity_poly.pdbx_strand_id
1 'polypeptide(L)'
;MLQYKTIFLWIPLLIILLFKKDDRQLYAIHGYAQGTDYSIKYYAKDSMVTQKAIDSILLQIDSSMSLYKTYSLISKFNASPKGIEIDPHFLNVVKKSFEIFKATNGVFDITVKPLVQAWGFGAKPISKFPDSSTIQKILPCIGMQNLSIKGSFFNKNKSCVEIDLNGIAQGYSVDVVAEYLLQKGVKSFVVEIGGELRIKGRKPDGSFFRIGIEGPADTEGSEPGIKHVIQLNKGAITTSGNYRKYLQQGSKKISHLINAKTGYPLQNSMISVTLYAKDAITADGYDNAIMAMEPLEALKFIKAHKQLECYLIYHKSDGSVADTLSTGFGKLLVNDNN
;
A
#
# COMPACT_ATOMS: atom_id res chain seq x y z
N MET A 1 69.86 39.09 36.76
CA MET A 1 68.76 39.02 35.78
C MET A 1 68.41 37.53 35.64
N LEU A 2 67.37 37.07 36.37
CA LEU A 2 66.78 35.72 36.21
C LEU A 2 65.68 35.74 35.22
N GLN A 3 65.82 34.96 34.12
CA GLN A 3 64.73 34.73 33.16
C GLN A 3 63.90 33.57 33.63
N TYR A 4 62.62 33.82 33.95
CA TYR A 4 61.64 32.78 34.20
C TYR A 4 61.09 32.25 32.83
N LYS A 5 61.40 31.01 32.49
CA LYS A 5 60.75 30.28 31.38
C LYS A 5 59.40 29.74 31.85
N THR A 6 58.32 30.33 31.38
CA THR A 6 56.96 29.83 31.60
C THR A 6 56.74 28.60 30.73
N ILE A 7 56.63 27.42 31.34
CA ILE A 7 56.27 26.17 30.66
C ILE A 7 54.73 26.13 30.57
N PHE A 8 54.19 26.30 29.35
CA PHE A 8 52.78 26.09 29.07
C PHE A 8 52.51 24.58 28.97
N LEU A 9 51.90 23.99 30.01
CA LEU A 9 51.43 22.59 29.99
C LEU A 9 50.11 22.57 29.17
N TRP A 10 50.16 22.03 27.97
CA TRP A 10 48.98 21.68 27.20
C TRP A 10 48.41 20.38 27.77
N ILE A 11 47.26 20.47 28.51
CA ILE A 11 46.50 19.30 28.92
C ILE A 11 45.53 19.00 27.75
N PRO A 12 45.67 17.85 27.03
CA PRO A 12 44.67 17.48 26.02
C PRO A 12 43.36 17.15 26.73
N LEU A 13 42.33 17.93 26.47
CA LEU A 13 40.96 17.68 26.92
C LEU A 13 40.45 16.44 26.18
N LEU A 14 40.53 15.25 26.81
CA LEU A 14 40.03 14.01 26.28
C LEU A 14 38.50 14.03 26.41
N ILE A 15 37.80 14.46 25.36
CA ILE A 15 36.33 14.37 25.26
C ILE A 15 35.95 12.89 25.10
N ILE A 16 35.68 12.23 26.22
CA ILE A 16 35.07 10.89 26.22
C ILE A 16 33.64 11.04 25.77
N LEU A 17 33.38 10.83 24.49
CA LEU A 17 32.03 10.65 23.93
C LEU A 17 31.45 9.36 24.52
N LEU A 18 30.77 9.48 25.66
CA LEU A 18 29.94 8.40 26.21
C LEU A 18 28.82 8.11 25.19
N PHE A 19 29.04 7.18 24.29
CA PHE A 19 27.99 6.60 23.50
C PHE A 19 27.00 5.94 24.45
N LYS A 20 25.87 6.62 24.72
CA LYS A 20 24.78 6.06 25.50
C LYS A 20 24.26 4.85 24.73
N LYS A 21 24.50 3.65 25.26
CA LYS A 21 23.98 2.41 24.66
C LYS A 21 22.47 2.55 24.53
N ASP A 22 21.93 2.30 23.32
CA ASP A 22 20.50 2.31 23.10
C ASP A 22 19.90 1.08 23.81
N ASP A 23 19.03 1.34 24.79
CA ASP A 23 18.43 0.33 25.68
C ASP A 23 17.05 -0.16 25.19
N ARG A 24 16.68 0.20 23.95
CA ARG A 24 15.41 -0.25 23.35
C ARG A 24 15.46 -1.74 23.02
N GLN A 25 14.36 -2.43 23.36
CA GLN A 25 14.12 -3.84 23.06
C GLN A 25 13.15 -4.00 21.91
N LEU A 26 13.19 -5.14 21.22
CA LEU A 26 12.23 -5.49 20.18
C LEU A 26 10.95 -6.03 20.81
N TYR A 27 9.81 -5.43 20.42
CA TYR A 27 8.48 -5.95 20.68
C TYR A 27 7.84 -6.34 19.35
N ALA A 28 7.09 -7.44 19.36
CA ALA A 28 6.37 -7.94 18.20
C ALA A 28 4.92 -8.25 18.57
N ILE A 29 4.00 -7.86 17.71
CA ILE A 29 2.56 -8.15 17.81
C ILE A 29 2.16 -8.77 16.48
N HIS A 30 1.46 -9.89 16.53
CA HIS A 30 0.94 -10.59 15.36
C HIS A 30 -0.55 -10.85 15.56
N GLY A 31 -1.31 -10.84 14.47
CA GLY A 31 -2.73 -11.15 14.51
C GLY A 31 -3.32 -11.30 13.10
N TYR A 32 -4.63 -11.44 13.05
CA TYR A 32 -5.39 -11.59 11.82
C TYR A 32 -6.54 -10.60 11.80
N ALA A 33 -6.61 -9.75 10.77
CA ALA A 33 -7.67 -8.78 10.56
C ALA A 33 -7.82 -8.46 9.08
N GLN A 34 -8.97 -7.92 8.67
CA GLN A 34 -9.21 -7.48 7.28
C GLN A 34 -9.00 -8.59 6.23
N GLY A 35 -9.12 -9.87 6.63
CA GLY A 35 -8.95 -11.02 5.76
C GLY A 35 -7.50 -11.44 5.52
N THR A 36 -6.55 -10.91 6.29
CA THR A 36 -5.12 -11.18 6.18
C THR A 36 -4.41 -11.16 7.53
N ASP A 37 -3.17 -11.66 7.57
CA ASP A 37 -2.29 -11.53 8.73
C ASP A 37 -1.75 -10.11 8.84
N TYR A 38 -1.43 -9.69 10.08
CA TYR A 38 -0.66 -8.48 10.33
C TYR A 38 0.52 -8.75 11.26
N SER A 39 1.58 -7.98 11.09
CA SER A 39 2.79 -8.04 11.90
C SER A 39 3.27 -6.62 12.23
N ILE A 40 3.44 -6.34 13.52
CA ILE A 40 3.92 -5.06 14.01
C ILE A 40 5.17 -5.32 14.82
N LYS A 41 6.31 -4.78 14.39
CA LYS A 41 7.60 -4.87 15.09
C LYS A 41 8.05 -3.47 15.46
N TYR A 42 8.36 -3.24 16.73
CA TYR A 42 8.84 -1.93 17.17
C TYR A 42 9.91 -2.03 18.24
N TYR A 43 10.74 -1.00 18.34
CA TYR A 43 11.79 -0.88 19.36
C TYR A 43 11.42 0.21 20.37
N ALA A 44 11.32 -0.15 21.63
CA ALA A 44 11.01 0.73 22.75
C ALA A 44 11.70 0.24 24.03
N LYS A 45 11.77 1.07 25.08
CA LYS A 45 12.27 0.65 26.40
C LYS A 45 11.29 -0.31 27.06
N ASP A 46 10.00 -0.03 26.95
CA ASP A 46 8.92 -0.79 27.54
C ASP A 46 7.86 -1.14 26.52
N SER A 47 7.02 -2.14 26.82
CA SER A 47 5.84 -2.47 26.01
C SER A 47 4.82 -1.34 26.07
N MET A 48 4.66 -0.63 24.93
CA MET A 48 3.81 0.57 24.84
C MET A 48 2.47 0.32 24.14
N VAL A 49 2.33 -0.82 23.48
CA VAL A 49 1.22 -1.14 22.59
C VAL A 49 0.74 -2.56 22.85
N THR A 50 -0.56 -2.76 22.97
CA THR A 50 -1.17 -4.08 23.13
C THR A 50 -1.84 -4.54 21.83
N GLN A 51 -1.88 -5.85 21.60
CA GLN A 51 -2.61 -6.44 20.47
C GLN A 51 -4.08 -6.00 20.48
N LYS A 52 -4.74 -6.00 21.62
CA LYS A 52 -6.14 -5.56 21.77
C LYS A 52 -6.38 -4.14 21.25
N ALA A 53 -5.42 -3.22 21.45
CA ALA A 53 -5.54 -1.86 20.94
C ALA A 53 -5.45 -1.83 19.40
N ILE A 54 -4.56 -2.63 18.82
CA ILE A 54 -4.43 -2.77 17.36
C ILE A 54 -5.71 -3.38 16.76
N ASP A 55 -6.19 -4.48 17.33
CA ASP A 55 -7.43 -5.14 16.88
C ASP A 55 -8.62 -4.18 16.93
N SER A 56 -8.71 -3.34 17.98
CA SER A 56 -9.76 -2.33 18.11
C SER A 56 -9.70 -1.28 16.99
N ILE A 57 -8.49 -0.82 16.63
CA ILE A 57 -8.29 0.13 15.53
C ILE A 57 -8.72 -0.50 14.20
N LEU A 58 -8.29 -1.72 13.91
CA LEU A 58 -8.63 -2.42 12.68
C LEU A 58 -10.14 -2.71 12.58
N LEU A 59 -10.80 -3.05 13.70
CA LEU A 59 -12.26 -3.20 13.76
C LEU A 59 -13.01 -1.89 13.47
N GLN A 60 -12.51 -0.74 13.92
CA GLN A 60 -13.11 0.56 13.58
C GLN A 60 -13.02 0.84 12.08
N ILE A 61 -11.87 0.56 11.46
CA ILE A 61 -11.69 0.68 10.01
C ILE A 61 -12.60 -0.29 9.26
N ASP A 62 -12.78 -1.52 9.73
CA ASP A 62 -13.72 -2.49 9.18
C ASP A 62 -15.18 -1.99 9.24
N SER A 63 -15.55 -1.38 10.35
CA SER A 63 -16.89 -0.79 10.53
C SER A 63 -17.15 0.36 9.56
N SER A 64 -16.09 1.03 9.13
CA SER A 64 -16.12 2.07 8.11
C SER A 64 -16.16 1.49 6.69
N MET A 65 -15.18 0.66 6.31
CA MET A 65 -14.85 0.40 4.90
C MET A 65 -14.88 -1.08 4.47
N SER A 66 -15.25 -2.04 5.32
CA SER A 66 -15.31 -3.45 4.91
C SER A 66 -16.53 -3.75 4.05
N LEU A 67 -16.30 -4.21 2.81
CA LEU A 67 -17.35 -4.69 1.89
C LEU A 67 -17.99 -6.02 2.36
N TYR A 68 -17.38 -6.71 3.30
CA TYR A 68 -17.84 -8.00 3.84
C TYR A 68 -18.70 -7.85 5.09
N LYS A 69 -18.83 -6.64 5.63
CA LYS A 69 -19.65 -6.32 6.80
C LYS A 69 -20.88 -5.52 6.38
N THR A 70 -22.08 -6.10 6.53
CA THR A 70 -23.35 -5.46 6.12
C THR A 70 -23.63 -4.17 6.88
N TYR A 71 -23.10 -4.04 8.11
CA TYR A 71 -23.27 -2.86 8.95
C TYR A 71 -22.27 -1.73 8.67
N SER A 72 -21.24 -1.97 7.84
CA SER A 72 -20.21 -0.98 7.52
C SER A 72 -20.77 0.23 6.77
N LEU A 73 -20.09 1.38 6.87
CA LEU A 73 -20.51 2.58 6.14
C LEU A 73 -20.43 2.40 4.62
N ILE A 74 -19.40 1.71 4.12
CA ILE A 74 -19.30 1.43 2.67
C ILE A 74 -20.47 0.58 2.18
N SER A 75 -20.92 -0.42 2.94
CA SER A 75 -22.09 -1.23 2.59
C SER A 75 -23.37 -0.40 2.60
N LYS A 76 -23.54 0.50 3.56
CA LYS A 76 -24.65 1.45 3.62
C LYS A 76 -24.60 2.44 2.46
N PHE A 77 -23.42 2.98 2.11
CA PHE A 77 -23.25 3.85 0.96
C PHE A 77 -23.64 3.16 -0.35
N ASN A 78 -23.16 1.94 -0.54
CA ASN A 78 -23.46 1.16 -1.75
C ASN A 78 -24.96 0.86 -1.89
N ALA A 79 -25.68 0.63 -0.78
CA ALA A 79 -27.13 0.40 -0.76
C ALA A 79 -27.96 1.70 -0.87
N SER A 80 -27.40 2.87 -0.53
CA SER A 80 -28.11 4.14 -0.57
C SER A 80 -28.33 4.63 -2.01
N PRO A 81 -29.47 5.25 -2.35
CA PRO A 81 -29.67 5.85 -3.67
C PRO A 81 -28.96 7.20 -3.86
N LYS A 82 -28.58 7.91 -2.79
CA LYS A 82 -28.07 9.30 -2.85
C LYS A 82 -26.69 9.49 -2.19
N GLY A 83 -26.29 8.62 -1.27
CA GLY A 83 -25.10 8.78 -0.43
C GLY A 83 -25.47 8.74 1.04
N ILE A 84 -24.46 8.95 1.91
CA ILE A 84 -24.60 8.89 3.37
C ILE A 84 -23.63 9.85 4.06
N GLU A 85 -23.84 10.11 5.36
CA GLU A 85 -22.81 10.65 6.25
C GLU A 85 -21.72 9.60 6.44
N ILE A 86 -20.44 10.04 6.39
CA ILE A 86 -19.26 9.20 6.54
C ILE A 86 -18.38 9.67 7.68
N ASP A 87 -17.66 8.72 8.27
CA ASP A 87 -16.71 8.99 9.35
C ASP A 87 -15.36 9.54 8.83
N PRO A 88 -14.47 9.98 9.73
CA PRO A 88 -13.16 10.49 9.33
C PRO A 88 -12.28 9.47 8.59
N HIS A 89 -12.37 8.17 8.91
CA HIS A 89 -11.60 7.12 8.21
C HIS A 89 -12.02 7.04 6.74
N PHE A 90 -13.32 6.92 6.50
CA PHE A 90 -13.87 6.88 5.16
C PHE A 90 -13.55 8.16 4.37
N LEU A 91 -13.72 9.32 5.01
CA LEU A 91 -13.46 10.62 4.37
C LEU A 91 -12.00 10.75 3.91
N ASN A 92 -11.03 10.31 4.73
CA ASN A 92 -9.62 10.36 4.39
C ASN A 92 -9.30 9.49 3.17
N VAL A 93 -9.83 8.26 3.14
CA VAL A 93 -9.61 7.34 2.02
C VAL A 93 -10.25 7.86 0.73
N VAL A 94 -11.49 8.37 0.81
CA VAL A 94 -12.16 8.93 -0.38
C VAL A 94 -11.45 10.19 -0.90
N LYS A 95 -10.98 11.07 -0.03
CA LYS A 95 -10.18 12.25 -0.45
C LYS A 95 -8.91 11.83 -1.18
N LYS A 96 -8.17 10.85 -0.65
CA LYS A 96 -6.98 10.29 -1.30
C LYS A 96 -7.35 9.63 -2.63
N SER A 97 -8.47 8.93 -2.69
CA SER A 97 -8.96 8.32 -3.92
C SER A 97 -9.25 9.35 -5.02
N PHE A 98 -9.84 10.51 -4.69
CA PHE A 98 -10.01 11.63 -5.65
C PHE A 98 -8.68 12.20 -6.14
N GLU A 99 -7.69 12.34 -5.24
CA GLU A 99 -6.33 12.78 -5.60
C GLU A 99 -5.70 11.84 -6.63
N ILE A 100 -5.73 10.53 -6.35
CA ILE A 100 -5.14 9.50 -7.21
C ILE A 100 -5.91 9.38 -8.53
N PHE A 101 -7.25 9.38 -8.49
CA PHE A 101 -8.10 9.41 -9.69
C PHE A 101 -7.71 10.54 -10.64
N LYS A 102 -7.54 11.74 -10.11
CA LYS A 102 -7.13 12.91 -10.90
C LYS A 102 -5.72 12.76 -11.45
N ALA A 103 -4.77 12.33 -10.62
CA ALA A 103 -3.36 12.18 -11.00
C ALA A 103 -3.15 11.09 -12.06
N THR A 104 -3.96 10.01 -12.01
CA THR A 104 -3.90 8.88 -12.93
C THR A 104 -4.86 9.01 -14.12
N ASN A 105 -5.49 10.19 -14.28
CA ASN A 105 -6.47 10.45 -15.33
C ASN A 105 -7.57 9.37 -15.41
N GLY A 106 -8.06 8.94 -14.23
CA GLY A 106 -9.15 7.97 -14.10
C GLY A 106 -8.75 6.51 -14.32
N VAL A 107 -7.47 6.18 -14.30
CA VAL A 107 -7.01 4.77 -14.30
C VAL A 107 -7.33 4.12 -12.95
N PHE A 108 -7.03 4.81 -11.84
CA PHE A 108 -7.54 4.42 -10.53
C PHE A 108 -8.96 4.98 -10.35
N ASP A 109 -9.93 4.11 -10.08
CA ASP A 109 -11.33 4.52 -9.90
C ASP A 109 -12.03 3.61 -8.89
N ILE A 110 -12.44 4.15 -7.76
CA ILE A 110 -13.10 3.38 -6.71
C ILE A 110 -14.53 2.96 -7.05
N THR A 111 -15.11 3.48 -8.13
CA THR A 111 -16.49 3.11 -8.53
C THR A 111 -16.57 1.77 -9.28
N VAL A 112 -15.45 1.05 -9.38
CA VAL A 112 -15.33 -0.23 -10.11
C VAL A 112 -16.12 -1.39 -9.50
N LYS A 113 -16.70 -1.26 -8.31
CA LYS A 113 -17.37 -2.36 -7.59
C LYS A 113 -18.38 -3.15 -8.45
N PRO A 114 -19.28 -2.54 -9.25
CA PRO A 114 -20.20 -3.31 -10.08
C PRO A 114 -19.49 -4.18 -11.13
N LEU A 115 -18.36 -3.70 -11.68
CA LEU A 115 -17.54 -4.47 -12.61
C LEU A 115 -16.80 -5.61 -11.89
N VAL A 116 -16.16 -5.31 -10.75
CA VAL A 116 -15.47 -6.32 -9.90
C VAL A 116 -16.44 -7.44 -9.53
N GLN A 117 -17.68 -7.10 -9.15
CA GLN A 117 -18.72 -8.09 -8.86
C GLN A 117 -19.12 -8.89 -10.11
N ALA A 118 -19.30 -8.25 -11.25
CA ALA A 118 -19.71 -8.92 -12.49
C ALA A 118 -18.63 -9.91 -12.99
N TRP A 119 -17.35 -9.58 -12.81
CA TRP A 119 -16.24 -10.46 -13.15
C TRP A 119 -15.94 -11.53 -12.10
N GLY A 120 -16.70 -11.62 -10.99
CA GLY A 120 -16.59 -12.67 -9.98
C GLY A 120 -15.57 -12.44 -8.89
N PHE A 121 -14.96 -11.24 -8.81
CA PHE A 121 -14.03 -10.87 -7.75
C PHE A 121 -14.71 -10.15 -6.56
N GLY A 122 -16.02 -9.92 -6.64
CA GLY A 122 -16.80 -9.33 -5.56
C GLY A 122 -17.19 -10.33 -4.47
N ALA A 123 -17.92 -9.82 -3.46
CA ALA A 123 -18.34 -10.62 -2.30
C ALA A 123 -19.40 -11.69 -2.62
N LYS A 124 -20.08 -11.61 -3.76
CA LYS A 124 -21.12 -12.56 -4.15
C LYS A 124 -20.61 -13.46 -5.29
N PRO A 125 -20.89 -14.77 -5.24
CA PRO A 125 -20.54 -15.67 -6.34
C PRO A 125 -21.28 -15.28 -7.62
N ILE A 126 -20.69 -15.59 -8.77
CA ILE A 126 -21.32 -15.43 -10.09
C ILE A 126 -21.58 -16.79 -10.71
N SER A 127 -22.62 -16.87 -11.54
CA SER A 127 -22.95 -18.11 -12.31
C SER A 127 -22.26 -18.13 -13.68
N LYS A 128 -21.95 -16.96 -14.24
CA LYS A 128 -21.27 -16.80 -15.54
C LYS A 128 -20.55 -15.46 -15.60
N PHE A 129 -19.51 -15.39 -16.43
CA PHE A 129 -18.84 -14.12 -16.73
C PHE A 129 -19.74 -13.18 -17.54
N PRO A 130 -19.56 -11.85 -17.41
CA PRO A 130 -20.38 -10.88 -18.13
C PRO A 130 -20.07 -10.91 -19.63
N ASP A 131 -21.11 -10.76 -20.43
CA ASP A 131 -20.97 -10.45 -21.85
C ASP A 131 -20.82 -8.93 -22.09
N SER A 132 -20.51 -8.53 -23.33
CA SER A 132 -20.32 -7.12 -23.69
C SER A 132 -21.57 -6.27 -23.42
N SER A 133 -22.77 -6.82 -23.59
CA SER A 133 -24.03 -6.14 -23.30
C SER A 133 -24.18 -5.83 -21.81
N THR A 134 -23.79 -6.77 -20.94
CA THR A 134 -23.77 -6.58 -19.49
C THR A 134 -22.76 -5.50 -19.08
N ILE A 135 -21.54 -5.52 -19.65
CA ILE A 135 -20.53 -4.49 -19.38
C ILE A 135 -21.03 -3.11 -19.82
N GLN A 136 -21.62 -2.98 -21.01
CA GLN A 136 -22.16 -1.70 -21.49
C GLN A 136 -23.27 -1.14 -20.59
N LYS A 137 -24.07 -1.97 -19.95
CA LYS A 137 -25.08 -1.55 -18.97
C LYS A 137 -24.48 -1.08 -17.65
N ILE A 138 -23.32 -1.61 -17.24
CA ILE A 138 -22.63 -1.24 -16.00
C ILE A 138 -21.84 0.06 -16.18
N LEU A 139 -21.16 0.26 -17.30
CA LEU A 139 -20.25 1.40 -17.53
C LEU A 139 -20.84 2.78 -17.20
N PRO A 140 -22.13 3.11 -17.46
CA PRO A 140 -22.72 4.39 -17.06
C PRO A 140 -22.72 4.65 -15.53
N CYS A 141 -22.56 3.60 -14.71
CA CYS A 141 -22.48 3.69 -13.25
C CYS A 141 -21.02 3.84 -12.75
N ILE A 142 -20.03 3.78 -13.64
CA ILE A 142 -18.61 3.89 -13.32
C ILE A 142 -18.16 5.34 -13.54
N GLY A 143 -17.21 5.78 -12.73
CA GLY A 143 -16.57 7.08 -12.83
C GLY A 143 -16.77 7.94 -11.60
N MET A 144 -15.65 8.33 -10.96
CA MET A 144 -15.64 9.16 -9.74
C MET A 144 -16.24 10.57 -9.96
N GLN A 145 -16.44 11.01 -11.20
CA GLN A 145 -17.20 12.24 -11.50
C GLN A 145 -18.67 12.14 -11.06
N ASN A 146 -19.18 10.94 -10.79
CA ASN A 146 -20.52 10.72 -10.23
C ASN A 146 -20.56 10.87 -8.69
N LEU A 147 -19.44 11.15 -8.06
CA LEU A 147 -19.27 11.25 -6.60
C LEU A 147 -18.91 12.69 -6.19
N SER A 148 -19.34 13.11 -5.01
CA SER A 148 -18.94 14.39 -4.42
C SER A 148 -19.00 14.35 -2.90
N ILE A 149 -18.19 15.20 -2.25
CA ILE A 149 -18.14 15.36 -0.80
C ILE A 149 -18.69 16.74 -0.45
N LYS A 150 -19.66 16.81 0.49
CA LYS A 150 -20.17 18.04 1.08
C LYS A 150 -20.12 17.91 2.60
N GLY A 151 -19.11 18.53 3.23
CA GLY A 151 -18.83 18.30 4.65
C GLY A 151 -18.48 16.84 4.92
N SER A 152 -19.26 16.17 5.76
CA SER A 152 -19.20 14.72 6.04
C SER A 152 -20.12 13.87 5.18
N PHE A 153 -20.95 14.49 4.33
CA PHE A 153 -21.86 13.75 3.46
C PHE A 153 -21.19 13.39 2.13
N PHE A 154 -21.07 12.08 1.87
CA PHE A 154 -20.55 11.53 0.62
C PHE A 154 -21.71 11.21 -0.31
N ASN A 155 -21.80 11.95 -1.42
CA ASN A 155 -22.90 11.93 -2.37
C ASN A 155 -22.59 11.10 -3.61
N LYS A 156 -23.63 10.53 -4.23
CA LYS A 156 -23.59 9.98 -5.57
C LYS A 156 -24.74 10.55 -6.44
N ASN A 157 -24.43 10.90 -7.68
CA ASN A 157 -25.39 11.49 -8.61
C ASN A 157 -26.28 10.46 -9.29
N LYS A 158 -25.90 9.18 -9.26
CA LYS A 158 -26.64 8.05 -9.81
C LYS A 158 -26.75 6.97 -8.75
N SER A 159 -27.95 6.42 -8.57
CA SER A 159 -28.22 5.39 -7.57
C SER A 159 -27.43 4.08 -7.80
N CYS A 160 -27.10 3.78 -9.07
CA CYS A 160 -26.34 2.59 -9.44
C CYS A 160 -24.83 2.65 -9.18
N VAL A 161 -24.29 3.82 -8.78
CA VAL A 161 -22.87 3.93 -8.44
C VAL A 161 -22.61 3.21 -7.13
N GLU A 162 -21.66 2.29 -7.14
CA GLU A 162 -21.17 1.57 -5.98
C GLU A 162 -19.66 1.61 -5.96
N ILE A 163 -19.06 1.64 -4.78
CA ILE A 163 -17.60 1.79 -4.61
C ILE A 163 -16.96 0.56 -3.97
N ASP A 164 -15.71 0.36 -4.32
CA ASP A 164 -14.78 -0.59 -3.75
C ASP A 164 -13.49 0.15 -3.35
N LEU A 165 -13.09 0.01 -2.09
CA LEU A 165 -11.90 0.65 -1.53
C LEU A 165 -10.76 -0.35 -1.27
N ASN A 166 -10.89 -1.62 -1.70
CA ASN A 166 -9.88 -2.66 -1.43
C ASN A 166 -8.49 -2.33 -2.00
N GLY A 167 -8.40 -1.49 -3.03
CA GLY A 167 -7.12 -1.07 -3.62
C GLY A 167 -6.51 0.17 -2.98
N ILE A 168 -6.92 0.56 -1.74
CA ILE A 168 -6.37 1.73 -1.03
C ILE A 168 -6.59 1.67 0.49
N ALA A 169 -7.59 0.91 0.95
CA ALA A 169 -7.97 0.91 2.35
C ALA A 169 -6.99 0.11 3.23
N GLN A 170 -6.28 -0.85 2.65
CA GLN A 170 -5.29 -1.65 3.38
C GLN A 170 -4.07 -0.80 3.71
N GLY A 171 -3.53 -0.05 2.74
CA GLY A 171 -2.47 0.93 2.98
C GLY A 171 -2.90 2.00 4.00
N TYR A 172 -4.15 2.46 3.96
CA TYR A 172 -4.68 3.36 4.98
C TYR A 172 -4.68 2.72 6.38
N SER A 173 -5.04 1.46 6.51
CA SER A 173 -5.02 0.74 7.79
C SER A 173 -3.62 0.67 8.38
N VAL A 174 -2.61 0.40 7.55
CA VAL A 174 -1.19 0.43 7.92
C VAL A 174 -0.80 1.81 8.45
N ASP A 175 -1.20 2.88 7.77
CA ASP A 175 -0.90 4.25 8.20
C ASP A 175 -1.56 4.60 9.53
N VAL A 176 -2.82 4.23 9.76
CA VAL A 176 -3.52 4.48 11.03
C VAL A 176 -2.84 3.77 12.20
N VAL A 177 -2.41 2.52 12.01
CA VAL A 177 -1.67 1.78 13.04
C VAL A 177 -0.30 2.42 13.27
N ALA A 178 0.41 2.85 12.22
CA ALA A 178 1.70 3.54 12.34
C ALA A 178 1.57 4.87 13.10
N GLU A 179 0.53 5.65 12.82
CA GLU A 179 0.27 6.90 13.55
C GLU A 179 -0.09 6.64 15.03
N TYR A 180 -0.82 5.56 15.33
CA TYR A 180 -1.06 5.16 16.72
C TYR A 180 0.25 4.83 17.46
N LEU A 181 1.18 4.11 16.82
CA LEU A 181 2.52 3.85 17.40
C LEU A 181 3.26 5.17 17.68
N LEU A 182 3.23 6.13 16.75
CA LEU A 182 3.85 7.44 16.93
C LEU A 182 3.22 8.22 18.10
N GLN A 183 1.89 8.21 18.23
CA GLN A 183 1.18 8.82 19.36
C GLN A 183 1.55 8.19 20.71
N LYS A 184 1.90 6.90 20.73
CA LYS A 184 2.44 6.19 21.92
C LYS A 184 3.92 6.47 22.14
N GLY A 185 4.58 7.33 21.33
CA GLY A 185 5.99 7.68 21.47
C GLY A 185 6.96 6.67 20.86
N VAL A 186 6.48 5.65 20.16
CA VAL A 186 7.32 4.69 19.44
C VAL A 186 7.94 5.36 18.21
N LYS A 187 9.26 5.39 18.12
CA LYS A 187 10.02 6.11 17.07
C LYS A 187 10.68 5.18 16.06
N SER A 188 10.65 3.86 16.29
CA SER A 188 11.29 2.88 15.43
C SER A 188 10.41 1.65 15.30
N PHE A 189 9.87 1.42 14.10
CA PHE A 189 8.91 0.34 13.85
C PHE A 189 8.81 -0.06 12.38
N VAL A 190 8.26 -1.24 12.16
CA VAL A 190 7.67 -1.73 10.92
C VAL A 190 6.25 -2.17 11.26
N VAL A 191 5.26 -1.59 10.59
CA VAL A 191 3.87 -2.06 10.55
C VAL A 191 3.65 -2.72 9.21
N GLU A 192 3.12 -3.92 9.21
CA GLU A 192 2.79 -4.69 8.01
C GLU A 192 1.39 -5.27 8.17
N ILE A 193 0.56 -5.13 7.14
CA ILE A 193 -0.78 -5.74 7.05
C ILE A 193 -0.94 -6.25 5.62
N GLY A 194 -0.96 -7.56 5.43
CA GLY A 194 -1.22 -8.22 4.14
C GLY A 194 -0.21 -7.92 3.03
N GLY A 195 0.99 -7.47 3.39
CA GLY A 195 2.06 -7.12 2.46
C GLY A 195 2.32 -5.62 2.30
N GLU A 196 1.37 -4.75 2.70
CA GLU A 196 1.58 -3.30 2.76
C GLU A 196 2.36 -2.96 4.04
N LEU A 197 3.43 -2.16 3.87
CA LEU A 197 4.35 -1.82 4.96
C LEU A 197 4.48 -0.32 5.16
N ARG A 198 4.58 0.08 6.45
CA ARG A 198 5.04 1.41 6.86
C ARG A 198 6.23 1.27 7.80
N ILE A 199 7.29 2.00 7.52
CA ILE A 199 8.57 1.95 8.24
C ILE A 199 8.89 3.32 8.83
N LYS A 200 9.41 3.35 10.05
CA LYS A 200 9.94 4.55 10.70
C LYS A 200 11.14 4.22 11.60
N GLY A 201 12.16 5.08 11.57
CA GLY A 201 13.31 5.04 12.48
C GLY A 201 14.38 4.03 12.07
N ARG A 202 15.28 3.73 13.04
CA ARG A 202 16.38 2.77 12.91
C ARG A 202 16.34 1.81 14.07
N LYS A 203 16.94 0.63 13.88
CA LYS A 203 17.16 -0.33 14.96
C LYS A 203 18.11 0.25 16.02
N PRO A 204 18.19 -0.33 17.23
CA PRO A 204 19.08 0.14 18.30
C PRO A 204 20.56 0.16 17.92
N ASP A 205 21.00 -0.73 17.04
CA ASP A 205 22.35 -0.80 16.49
C ASP A 205 22.63 0.27 15.40
N GLY A 206 21.65 1.14 15.11
CA GLY A 206 21.75 2.18 14.08
C GLY A 206 21.45 1.69 12.65
N SER A 207 21.28 0.40 12.44
CA SER A 207 20.97 -0.16 11.11
C SER A 207 19.57 0.18 10.63
N PHE A 208 19.35 0.11 9.30
CA PHE A 208 18.04 0.23 8.66
C PHE A 208 17.24 -1.07 8.78
N PHE A 209 15.95 -0.99 8.56
CA PHE A 209 15.11 -2.16 8.33
C PHE A 209 15.37 -2.70 6.93
N ARG A 210 15.53 -4.01 6.83
CA ARG A 210 15.71 -4.74 5.56
C ARG A 210 14.38 -5.40 5.20
N ILE A 211 13.90 -5.14 3.98
CA ILE A 211 12.64 -5.65 3.45
C ILE A 211 12.94 -6.46 2.20
N GLY A 212 12.48 -7.71 2.16
CA GLY A 212 12.53 -8.54 0.96
C GLY A 212 11.45 -8.14 -0.03
N ILE A 213 11.82 -8.02 -1.30
CA ILE A 213 10.88 -7.84 -2.41
C ILE A 213 10.72 -9.18 -3.10
N GLU A 214 9.51 -9.73 -3.02
CA GLU A 214 9.17 -10.99 -3.68
C GLU A 214 8.99 -10.81 -5.18
N GLY A 215 9.36 -11.84 -5.94
CA GLY A 215 9.04 -11.96 -7.37
C GLY A 215 7.96 -13.00 -7.61
N PRO A 216 7.50 -13.18 -8.85
CA PRO A 216 6.68 -14.32 -9.21
C PRO A 216 7.43 -15.63 -8.92
N ALA A 217 6.69 -16.68 -8.59
CA ALA A 217 7.26 -18.01 -8.44
C ALA A 217 7.92 -18.47 -9.76
N ASP A 218 9.08 -19.11 -9.67
CA ASP A 218 9.83 -19.57 -10.86
C ASP A 218 9.11 -20.73 -11.60
N THR A 219 8.30 -21.51 -10.87
CA THR A 219 7.45 -22.56 -11.42
C THR A 219 6.07 -22.54 -10.78
N GLU A 220 5.06 -23.04 -11.48
CA GLU A 220 3.69 -23.15 -10.93
C GLU A 220 3.70 -24.05 -9.69
N GLY A 221 3.22 -23.49 -8.54
CA GLY A 221 3.17 -24.21 -7.26
C GLY A 221 4.43 -24.05 -6.38
N SER A 222 5.47 -23.35 -6.83
CA SER A 222 6.61 -22.98 -5.94
C SER A 222 6.31 -21.71 -5.14
N GLU A 223 7.00 -21.56 -4.00
CA GLU A 223 6.95 -20.33 -3.21
C GLU A 223 7.63 -19.17 -3.96
N PRO A 224 7.09 -17.94 -3.87
CA PRO A 224 7.73 -16.75 -4.43
C PRO A 224 9.11 -16.53 -3.81
N GLY A 225 10.14 -16.39 -4.65
CA GLY A 225 11.49 -16.08 -4.19
C GLY A 225 11.71 -14.60 -3.91
N ILE A 226 12.63 -14.27 -3.00
CA ILE A 226 13.10 -12.89 -2.81
C ILE A 226 13.99 -12.50 -3.98
N LYS A 227 13.57 -11.53 -4.78
CA LYS A 227 14.34 -10.99 -5.93
C LYS A 227 15.32 -9.90 -5.50
N HIS A 228 14.92 -9.04 -4.57
CA HIS A 228 15.75 -7.96 -4.04
C HIS A 228 15.53 -7.77 -2.54
N VAL A 229 16.54 -7.21 -1.89
CA VAL A 229 16.43 -6.70 -0.52
C VAL A 229 16.65 -5.19 -0.58
N ILE A 230 15.73 -4.45 0.01
CA ILE A 230 15.86 -3.00 0.20
C ILE A 230 16.08 -2.66 1.65
N GLN A 231 16.65 -1.48 1.92
CA GLN A 231 16.85 -0.95 3.27
C GLN A 231 16.20 0.41 3.44
N LEU A 232 15.43 0.55 4.52
CA LEU A 232 14.62 1.73 4.79
C LEU A 232 14.70 2.16 6.25
N ASN A 233 14.58 3.48 6.49
CA ASN A 233 14.37 4.05 7.82
C ASN A 233 13.10 4.92 7.89
N LYS A 234 12.36 5.05 6.79
CA LYS A 234 11.10 5.78 6.68
C LYS A 234 10.37 5.42 5.40
N GLY A 235 9.08 5.73 5.34
CA GLY A 235 8.24 5.57 4.16
C GLY A 235 7.43 4.28 4.20
N ALA A 236 6.87 3.94 3.09
CA ALA A 236 5.98 2.80 2.91
C ALA A 236 6.33 2.03 1.63
N ILE A 237 6.05 0.74 1.64
CA ILE A 237 6.18 -0.16 0.50
C ILE A 237 4.87 -0.94 0.37
N THR A 238 4.36 -1.03 -0.84
CA THR A 238 3.25 -1.91 -1.21
C THR A 238 3.62 -2.71 -2.46
N THR A 239 2.98 -3.86 -2.66
CA THR A 239 3.22 -4.67 -3.84
C THR A 239 1.91 -5.23 -4.39
N SER A 240 1.52 -4.76 -5.55
CA SER A 240 0.45 -5.31 -6.37
C SER A 240 0.98 -6.31 -7.40
N GLY A 241 0.26 -7.41 -7.61
CA GLY A 241 0.66 -8.42 -8.60
C GLY A 241 -0.54 -9.20 -9.16
N ASN A 242 -0.53 -9.47 -10.45
CA ASN A 242 -1.61 -10.19 -11.14
C ASN A 242 -1.53 -11.71 -10.98
N TYR A 243 -0.44 -12.24 -10.43
CA TYR A 243 -0.21 -13.67 -10.22
C TYR A 243 -0.82 -14.21 -8.93
N ARG A 244 -1.17 -13.32 -7.96
CA ARG A 244 -1.71 -13.72 -6.65
C ARG A 244 -3.21 -14.03 -6.68
N LYS A 245 -4.00 -13.27 -7.47
CA LYS A 245 -5.46 -13.41 -7.56
C LYS A 245 -5.89 -13.40 -9.02
N TYR A 246 -6.38 -14.53 -9.51
CA TYR A 246 -6.95 -14.67 -10.84
C TYR A 246 -8.07 -15.72 -10.83
N LEU A 247 -8.97 -15.65 -11.80
CA LEU A 247 -9.94 -16.69 -12.08
C LEU A 247 -9.58 -17.41 -13.38
N GLN A 248 -9.87 -18.70 -13.46
CA GLN A 248 -9.61 -19.50 -14.64
C GLN A 248 -10.89 -19.64 -15.49
N GLN A 249 -10.80 -19.30 -16.78
CA GLN A 249 -11.87 -19.53 -17.75
C GLN A 249 -11.30 -20.32 -18.95
N GLY A 250 -11.47 -21.62 -18.96
CA GLY A 250 -10.79 -22.48 -19.93
C GLY A 250 -9.26 -22.34 -19.80
N SER A 251 -8.57 -21.98 -20.88
CA SER A 251 -7.13 -21.72 -20.89
C SER A 251 -6.76 -20.28 -20.48
N LYS A 252 -7.72 -19.36 -20.28
CA LYS A 252 -7.45 -17.96 -19.98
C LYS A 252 -7.43 -17.68 -18.48
N LYS A 253 -6.38 -17.02 -18.01
CA LYS A 253 -6.33 -16.40 -16.68
C LYS A 253 -6.96 -15.02 -16.75
N ILE A 254 -7.93 -14.74 -15.86
CA ILE A 254 -8.63 -13.45 -15.76
C ILE A 254 -8.10 -12.73 -14.54
N SER A 255 -7.48 -11.57 -14.74
CA SER A 255 -6.98 -10.72 -13.65
C SER A 255 -8.14 -10.14 -12.83
N HIS A 256 -7.92 -10.00 -11.52
CA HIS A 256 -8.82 -9.29 -10.61
C HIS A 256 -8.79 -7.77 -10.80
N LEU A 257 -7.79 -7.24 -11.50
CA LEU A 257 -7.66 -5.82 -11.81
C LEU A 257 -8.50 -5.48 -13.03
N ILE A 258 -9.47 -4.60 -12.86
CA ILE A 258 -10.45 -4.24 -13.89
C ILE A 258 -10.17 -2.82 -14.38
N ASN A 259 -10.10 -2.63 -15.68
CA ASN A 259 -10.01 -1.31 -16.29
C ASN A 259 -11.36 -0.61 -16.18
N ALA A 260 -11.45 0.45 -15.39
CA ALA A 260 -12.67 1.21 -15.14
C ALA A 260 -13.24 1.87 -16.40
N LYS A 261 -12.40 2.17 -17.39
CA LYS A 261 -12.84 2.82 -18.65
C LYS A 261 -13.45 1.84 -19.65
N THR A 262 -12.89 0.64 -19.72
CA THR A 262 -13.37 -0.37 -20.68
C THR A 262 -14.32 -1.38 -20.07
N GLY A 263 -14.29 -1.57 -18.75
CA GLY A 263 -15.05 -2.56 -18.01
C GLY A 263 -14.49 -3.98 -18.08
N TYR A 264 -13.32 -4.18 -18.69
CA TYR A 264 -12.70 -5.49 -18.85
C TYR A 264 -11.47 -5.67 -17.93
N PRO A 265 -11.13 -6.92 -17.57
CA PRO A 265 -9.89 -7.23 -16.87
C PRO A 265 -8.67 -6.72 -17.63
N LEU A 266 -7.65 -6.29 -16.89
CA LEU A 266 -6.40 -5.82 -17.49
C LEU A 266 -5.72 -6.95 -18.28
N GLN A 267 -5.25 -6.61 -19.47
CA GLN A 267 -4.47 -7.46 -20.38
C GLN A 267 -3.26 -6.68 -20.83
N ASN A 268 -2.29 -6.50 -19.92
CA ASN A 268 -1.03 -5.83 -20.22
C ASN A 268 0.14 -6.73 -19.83
N SER A 269 1.35 -6.27 -20.10
CA SER A 269 2.57 -7.02 -19.82
C SER A 269 2.96 -7.04 -18.33
N MET A 270 2.37 -6.19 -17.49
CA MET A 270 2.74 -6.05 -16.07
C MET A 270 2.41 -7.29 -15.25
N ILE A 271 3.40 -7.81 -14.54
CA ILE A 271 3.26 -8.94 -13.60
C ILE A 271 3.14 -8.43 -12.17
N SER A 272 4.01 -7.50 -11.76
CA SER A 272 4.07 -6.97 -10.40
C SER A 272 4.61 -5.55 -10.37
N VAL A 273 4.08 -4.76 -9.46
CA VAL A 273 4.52 -3.41 -9.13
C VAL A 273 4.79 -3.34 -7.64
N THR A 274 6.03 -3.08 -7.25
CA THR A 274 6.39 -2.68 -5.90
C THR A 274 6.59 -1.17 -5.87
N LEU A 275 5.84 -0.47 -5.03
CA LEU A 275 5.85 0.98 -4.95
C LEU A 275 6.35 1.46 -3.59
N TYR A 276 7.31 2.41 -3.61
CA TYR A 276 7.71 3.18 -2.44
C TYR A 276 7.04 4.55 -2.47
N ALA A 277 6.49 4.96 -1.33
CA ALA A 277 5.95 6.30 -1.10
C ALA A 277 6.22 6.77 0.34
N LYS A 278 5.79 8.01 0.66
CA LYS A 278 5.89 8.58 2.00
C LYS A 278 5.00 7.82 3.01
N ASP A 279 3.82 7.41 2.59
CA ASP A 279 2.79 6.75 3.38
C ASP A 279 2.15 5.58 2.59
N ALA A 280 1.56 4.64 3.32
CA ALA A 280 1.09 3.39 2.74
C ALA A 280 -0.19 3.56 1.91
N ILE A 281 -1.08 4.48 2.30
CA ILE A 281 -2.28 4.80 1.50
C ILE A 281 -1.93 5.34 0.11
N THR A 282 -0.84 6.12 0.01
CA THR A 282 -0.35 6.62 -1.28
C THR A 282 0.26 5.49 -2.09
N ALA A 283 1.10 4.66 -1.50
CA ALA A 283 1.71 3.53 -2.18
C ALA A 283 0.66 2.55 -2.73
N ASP A 284 -0.28 2.09 -1.89
CA ASP A 284 -1.36 1.15 -2.22
C ASP A 284 -2.28 1.70 -3.33
N GLY A 285 -2.74 2.95 -3.23
CA GLY A 285 -3.61 3.51 -4.26
C GLY A 285 -2.93 3.72 -5.62
N TYR A 286 -1.62 4.07 -5.64
CA TYR A 286 -0.91 4.26 -6.90
C TYR A 286 -0.42 2.95 -7.51
N ASP A 287 -0.07 1.91 -6.73
CA ASP A 287 0.43 0.65 -7.29
C ASP A 287 -0.63 -0.03 -8.16
N ASN A 288 -1.91 0.02 -7.76
CA ASN A 288 -3.04 -0.47 -8.55
C ASN A 288 -3.21 0.29 -9.88
N ALA A 289 -2.98 1.61 -9.88
CA ALA A 289 -3.01 2.39 -11.11
C ALA A 289 -1.83 2.05 -12.03
N ILE A 290 -0.64 1.87 -11.47
CA ILE A 290 0.58 1.56 -12.22
C ILE A 290 0.52 0.15 -12.80
N MET A 291 -0.12 -0.81 -12.12
CA MET A 291 -0.42 -2.14 -12.66
C MET A 291 -1.21 -2.09 -13.98
N ALA A 292 -1.97 -1.03 -14.23
CA ALA A 292 -2.74 -0.85 -15.45
C ALA A 292 -1.96 -0.18 -16.60
N MET A 293 -0.71 0.20 -16.37
CA MET A 293 0.18 0.85 -17.34
C MET A 293 1.15 -0.16 -17.95
N GLU A 294 1.64 0.14 -19.17
CA GLU A 294 2.81 -0.56 -19.71
C GLU A 294 4.09 -0.07 -19.00
N PRO A 295 5.16 -0.89 -18.90
CA PRO A 295 6.34 -0.58 -18.10
C PRO A 295 6.98 0.79 -18.42
N LEU A 296 7.08 1.17 -19.68
CA LEU A 296 7.64 2.47 -20.08
C LEU A 296 6.73 3.64 -19.69
N GLU A 297 5.42 3.45 -19.75
CA GLU A 297 4.43 4.44 -19.31
C GLU A 297 4.51 4.61 -17.79
N ALA A 298 4.58 3.50 -17.04
CA ALA A 298 4.74 3.48 -15.60
C ALA A 298 6.01 4.25 -15.16
N LEU A 299 7.17 4.01 -15.80
CA LEU A 299 8.41 4.73 -15.50
C LEU A 299 8.31 6.24 -15.81
N LYS A 300 7.62 6.62 -16.91
CA LYS A 300 7.35 8.03 -17.21
C LYS A 300 6.45 8.68 -16.18
N PHE A 301 5.40 7.97 -15.74
CA PHE A 301 4.51 8.41 -14.69
C PHE A 301 5.26 8.63 -13.38
N ILE A 302 6.07 7.68 -12.93
CA ILE A 302 6.90 7.78 -11.72
C ILE A 302 7.88 8.97 -11.82
N LYS A 303 8.54 9.14 -12.96
CA LYS A 303 9.46 10.28 -13.17
C LYS A 303 8.77 11.65 -13.00
N ALA A 304 7.48 11.75 -13.37
CA ALA A 304 6.67 12.95 -13.19
C ALA A 304 6.17 13.13 -11.73
N HIS A 305 6.12 12.05 -10.93
CA HIS A 305 5.62 12.03 -9.54
C HIS A 305 6.77 11.73 -8.57
N LYS A 306 7.60 12.74 -8.30
CA LYS A 306 8.86 12.63 -7.51
C LYS A 306 8.72 12.03 -6.10
N GLN A 307 7.50 11.94 -5.58
CA GLN A 307 7.19 11.31 -4.29
C GLN A 307 7.06 9.78 -4.37
N LEU A 308 7.10 9.22 -5.58
CA LEU A 308 6.94 7.79 -5.84
C LEU A 308 8.23 7.21 -6.42
N GLU A 309 8.56 5.97 -6.04
CA GLU A 309 9.61 5.17 -6.65
C GLU A 309 9.09 3.75 -6.85
N CYS A 310 9.51 3.08 -7.92
CA CYS A 310 8.97 1.75 -8.25
C CYS A 310 10.02 0.73 -8.67
N TYR A 311 9.67 -0.53 -8.43
CA TYR A 311 10.25 -1.72 -9.05
C TYR A 311 9.14 -2.47 -9.79
N LEU A 312 9.36 -2.81 -11.03
CA LEU A 312 8.40 -3.40 -11.95
C LEU A 312 8.90 -4.75 -12.45
N ILE A 313 8.04 -5.76 -12.48
CA ILE A 313 8.27 -7.05 -13.13
C ILE A 313 7.23 -7.20 -14.24
N TYR A 314 7.66 -7.61 -15.43
CA TYR A 314 6.79 -7.67 -16.61
C TYR A 314 7.22 -8.72 -17.62
N HIS A 315 6.30 -9.10 -18.54
CA HIS A 315 6.62 -9.92 -19.70
C HIS A 315 7.13 -9.05 -20.85
N LYS A 316 8.21 -9.48 -21.50
CA LYS A 316 8.64 -8.96 -22.80
C LYS A 316 7.78 -9.51 -23.93
N SER A 317 7.94 -8.95 -25.14
CA SER A 317 7.24 -9.41 -26.35
C SER A 317 7.56 -10.86 -26.74
N ASP A 318 8.73 -11.38 -26.33
CA ASP A 318 9.14 -12.77 -26.53
C ASP A 318 8.60 -13.72 -25.44
N GLY A 319 7.81 -13.22 -24.49
CA GLY A 319 7.26 -13.96 -23.37
C GLY A 319 8.20 -14.13 -22.18
N SER A 320 9.46 -13.74 -22.28
CA SER A 320 10.41 -13.80 -21.16
C SER A 320 10.04 -12.77 -20.08
N VAL A 321 10.36 -13.10 -18.81
CA VAL A 321 10.17 -12.17 -17.68
C VAL A 321 11.38 -11.22 -17.59
N ALA A 322 11.09 -9.96 -17.39
CA ALA A 322 12.10 -8.93 -17.16
C ALA A 322 11.66 -8.04 -15.99
N ASP A 323 12.59 -7.29 -15.47
CA ASP A 323 12.34 -6.29 -14.46
C ASP A 323 12.99 -4.94 -14.81
N THR A 324 12.53 -3.90 -14.17
CA THR A 324 13.10 -2.56 -14.23
C THR A 324 12.71 -1.78 -12.96
N LEU A 325 13.43 -0.69 -12.72
CA LEU A 325 13.18 0.13 -11.54
C LEU A 325 13.44 1.62 -11.81
N SER A 326 12.81 2.46 -11.01
CA SER A 326 13.11 3.90 -11.03
C SER A 326 14.45 4.18 -10.35
N THR A 327 15.09 5.29 -10.73
CA THR A 327 16.42 5.67 -10.21
C THR A 327 16.45 5.78 -8.67
N GLY A 328 15.36 6.28 -8.07
CA GLY A 328 15.29 6.41 -6.61
C GLY A 328 15.08 5.07 -5.92
N PHE A 329 14.33 4.14 -6.52
CA PHE A 329 14.18 2.79 -5.99
C PHE A 329 15.54 2.05 -5.96
N GLY A 330 16.36 2.21 -7.00
CA GLY A 330 17.72 1.63 -7.06
C GLY A 330 18.61 2.06 -5.88
N LYS A 331 18.41 3.25 -5.32
CA LYS A 331 19.14 3.71 -4.13
C LYS A 331 18.72 3.04 -2.83
N LEU A 332 17.58 2.33 -2.83
CA LEU A 332 17.07 1.59 -1.68
C LEU A 332 17.61 0.16 -1.63
N LEU A 333 18.13 -0.35 -2.75
CA LEU A 333 18.67 -1.72 -2.83
C LEU A 333 19.87 -1.89 -1.89
N VAL A 334 19.90 -3.05 -1.24
CA VAL A 334 21.11 -3.50 -0.52
C VAL A 334 22.07 -4.05 -1.56
N ASN A 335 23.23 -3.41 -1.70
CA ASN A 335 24.32 -3.98 -2.50
C ASN A 335 24.96 -5.12 -1.71
N ASP A 336 24.93 -6.33 -2.24
CA ASP A 336 25.55 -7.51 -1.60
C ASP A 336 27.10 -7.46 -1.56
N ASN A 337 27.69 -6.29 -1.84
CA ASN A 337 29.14 -6.06 -1.86
C ASN A 337 29.68 -5.40 -0.59
N ASN A 338 29.02 -5.57 0.60
CA ASN A 338 29.58 -5.19 1.90
C ASN A 338 29.33 -6.28 2.94
#